data_4312e96a8e9cf5d8444cd218b46e787e
#
_entry.id   4312e96a8e9cf5d8444cd218b46e787e
#
_cell.length_a   1.000
_cell.length_b   1.000
_cell.length_c   1.000
_cell.angle_alpha   90.00
_cell.angle_beta   90.00
_cell.angle_gamma   90.00
#
_symmetry.space_group_name_H-M   'P 1'
#
loop_
_entity.id
_entity.type
_entity.pdbx_description
1 polymer ?
#
loop_
_entity_poly.entity_id
_entity_poly.type
_entity_poly.pdbx_seq_one_letter_code
_entity_poly.pdbx_strand_id
1 'polypeptide(L)'
;CQAGDCRAALKQLELQNPDVVLCDVFLPDGNGVDLVLAIKKAAPNVEVILLTAHGNIPDGVQAIKNGAFDYITKGDDNNKIIPLISRAVEKARMNVRLEKLEKKVGQTYSFDSILGESKVLKDAVSLAQKVSGTDVPVLLTGETGTGKEVFAQAIHYSSKRARQNFVAVNCSSFSKELLESEMFGHKAGSFTGALKDKKGLFEEIGRAHV
;
A
#
# COMPACT_ATOMS: atom_id res chain seq x y z
N CYS A 1 1.04 -4.75 -27.77
CA CYS A 1 0.55 -6.10 -28.04
C CYS A 1 -0.97 -6.11 -28.19
N GLN A 2 -1.52 -7.13 -28.82
CA GLN A 2 -2.96 -7.33 -28.97
C GLN A 2 -3.31 -8.77 -28.57
N ALA A 3 -4.51 -8.96 -28.03
CA ALA A 3 -5.07 -10.26 -27.69
C ALA A 3 -6.51 -10.32 -28.20
N GLY A 4 -6.92 -11.43 -28.75
CA GLY A 4 -8.24 -11.62 -29.33
C GLY A 4 -9.30 -12.14 -28.35
N ASP A 5 -8.88 -12.65 -27.20
CA ASP A 5 -9.74 -13.26 -26.18
C ASP A 5 -9.13 -13.11 -24.75
N CYS A 6 -9.91 -13.47 -23.72
CA CYS A 6 -9.49 -13.33 -22.32
C CYS A 6 -8.24 -14.18 -22.00
N ARG A 7 -8.15 -15.39 -22.54
CA ARG A 7 -7.02 -16.31 -22.27
C ARG A 7 -5.73 -15.78 -22.89
N ALA A 8 -5.79 -15.31 -24.14
CA ALA A 8 -4.66 -14.67 -24.81
C ALA A 8 -4.24 -13.39 -24.10
N ALA A 9 -5.18 -12.60 -23.59
CA ALA A 9 -4.92 -11.38 -22.84
C ALA A 9 -4.12 -11.67 -21.56
N LEU A 10 -4.53 -12.66 -20.76
CA LEU A 10 -3.81 -13.05 -19.53
C LEU A 10 -2.39 -13.57 -19.85
N LYS A 11 -2.23 -14.35 -20.92
CA LYS A 11 -0.91 -14.83 -21.36
C LYS A 11 0.00 -13.67 -21.81
N GLN A 12 -0.55 -12.71 -22.54
CA GLN A 12 0.20 -11.52 -22.97
C GLN A 12 0.54 -10.60 -21.78
N LEU A 13 -0.31 -10.55 -20.78
CA LEU A 13 -0.05 -9.79 -19.54
C LEU A 13 1.23 -10.28 -18.85
N GLU A 14 1.39 -11.60 -18.71
CA GLU A 14 2.59 -12.21 -18.10
C GLU A 14 3.87 -11.96 -18.91
N LEU A 15 3.77 -12.01 -20.25
CA LEU A 15 4.92 -11.87 -21.14
C LEU A 15 5.39 -10.42 -21.30
N GLN A 16 4.46 -9.46 -21.32
CA GLN A 16 4.75 -8.08 -21.73
C GLN A 16 4.77 -7.08 -20.57
N ASN A 17 4.18 -7.41 -19.42
CA ASN A 17 4.05 -6.50 -18.27
C ASN A 17 3.62 -5.07 -18.67
N PRO A 18 2.47 -4.89 -19.32
CA PRO A 18 2.02 -3.57 -19.77
C PRO A 18 1.67 -2.67 -18.59
N ASP A 19 1.83 -1.36 -18.73
CA ASP A 19 1.34 -0.38 -17.73
C ASP A 19 -0.19 -0.29 -17.76
N VAL A 20 -0.79 -0.38 -18.97
CA VAL A 20 -2.24 -0.20 -19.19
C VAL A 20 -2.77 -1.26 -20.16
N VAL A 21 -3.95 -1.76 -19.88
CA VAL A 21 -4.73 -2.64 -20.76
C VAL A 21 -6.00 -1.92 -21.18
N LEU A 22 -6.20 -1.81 -22.49
CA LEU A 22 -7.49 -1.43 -23.08
C LEU A 22 -8.24 -2.70 -23.43
N CYS A 23 -9.40 -2.90 -22.86
CA CYS A 23 -10.17 -4.13 -22.98
C CYS A 23 -11.60 -3.84 -23.47
N ASP A 24 -12.08 -4.62 -24.43
CA ASP A 24 -13.50 -4.62 -24.77
C ASP A 24 -14.31 -5.33 -23.68
N VAL A 25 -15.53 -4.89 -23.46
CA VAL A 25 -16.47 -5.57 -22.56
C VAL A 25 -16.90 -6.92 -23.14
N PHE A 26 -17.14 -6.99 -24.45
CA PHE A 26 -17.57 -8.22 -25.11
C PHE A 26 -16.39 -8.91 -25.78
N LEU A 27 -15.96 -10.01 -25.21
CA LEU A 27 -14.89 -10.86 -25.76
C LEU A 27 -15.45 -12.22 -26.18
N PRO A 28 -14.82 -12.89 -27.15
CA PRO A 28 -15.34 -14.16 -27.70
C PRO A 28 -15.46 -15.29 -26.66
N ASP A 29 -14.62 -15.30 -25.65
CA ASP A 29 -14.52 -16.33 -24.62
C ASP A 29 -14.95 -15.87 -23.23
N GLY A 30 -15.48 -14.62 -23.09
CA GLY A 30 -15.88 -14.09 -21.78
C GLY A 30 -16.28 -12.63 -21.75
N ASN A 31 -16.36 -12.10 -20.53
CA ASN A 31 -16.74 -10.71 -20.27
C ASN A 31 -15.50 -9.93 -19.78
N GLY A 32 -15.24 -8.79 -20.42
CA GLY A 32 -14.16 -7.88 -20.03
C GLY A 32 -14.26 -7.36 -18.60
N VAL A 33 -15.47 -7.23 -18.05
CA VAL A 33 -15.69 -6.83 -16.65
C VAL A 33 -15.11 -7.86 -15.67
N ASP A 34 -15.26 -9.16 -15.97
CA ASP A 34 -14.68 -10.25 -15.18
C ASP A 34 -13.17 -10.36 -15.41
N LEU A 35 -12.72 -10.10 -16.65
CA LEU A 35 -11.30 -10.08 -16.98
C LEU A 35 -10.53 -9.02 -16.17
N VAL A 36 -11.13 -7.86 -15.85
CA VAL A 36 -10.53 -6.86 -14.94
C VAL A 36 -10.11 -7.50 -13.63
N LEU A 37 -11.00 -8.28 -13.01
CA LEU A 37 -10.70 -8.93 -11.73
C LEU A 37 -9.54 -9.93 -11.86
N ALA A 38 -9.48 -10.68 -12.94
CA ALA A 38 -8.39 -11.62 -13.21
C ALA A 38 -7.05 -10.89 -13.42
N ILE A 39 -7.05 -9.80 -14.20
CA ILE A 39 -5.86 -8.97 -14.41
C ILE A 39 -5.38 -8.36 -13.09
N LYS A 40 -6.28 -7.77 -12.29
CA LYS A 40 -5.92 -7.14 -11.01
C LYS A 40 -5.39 -8.15 -9.98
N LYS A 41 -5.83 -9.41 -10.03
CA LYS A 41 -5.25 -10.48 -9.20
C LYS A 41 -3.85 -10.89 -9.67
N ALA A 42 -3.63 -11.01 -10.97
CA ALA A 42 -2.34 -11.41 -11.54
C ALA A 42 -1.31 -10.27 -11.52
N ALA A 43 -1.72 -9.05 -11.82
CA ALA A 43 -0.88 -7.87 -11.94
C ALA A 43 -1.57 -6.63 -11.33
N PRO A 44 -1.51 -6.43 -10.01
CA PRO A 44 -2.24 -5.36 -9.30
C PRO A 44 -1.92 -3.94 -9.78
N ASN A 45 -0.69 -3.72 -10.28
CA ASN A 45 -0.21 -2.42 -10.72
C ASN A 45 -0.65 -2.03 -12.13
N VAL A 46 -1.15 -2.98 -12.91
CA VAL A 46 -1.65 -2.74 -14.27
C VAL A 46 -3.00 -2.04 -14.19
N GLU A 47 -3.15 -0.92 -14.88
CA GLU A 47 -4.44 -0.24 -14.96
C GLU A 47 -5.24 -0.73 -16.15
N VAL A 48 -6.55 -0.95 -15.96
CA VAL A 48 -7.45 -1.48 -16.98
C VAL A 48 -8.52 -0.46 -17.32
N ILE A 49 -8.64 -0.13 -18.61
CA ILE A 49 -9.70 0.73 -19.14
C ILE A 49 -10.61 -0.14 -20.01
N LEU A 50 -11.88 -0.17 -19.68
CA LEU A 50 -12.88 -0.91 -20.45
C LEU A 50 -13.48 -0.02 -21.55
N LEU A 51 -13.64 -0.61 -22.73
CA LEU A 51 -14.28 0.01 -23.87
C LEU A 51 -15.57 -0.76 -24.20
N THR A 52 -16.68 -0.08 -24.41
CA THR A 52 -17.96 -0.70 -24.79
C THR A 52 -18.59 0.00 -25.97
N ALA A 53 -19.28 -0.76 -26.83
CA ALA A 53 -20.11 -0.20 -27.88
C ALA A 53 -21.44 0.37 -27.34
N HIS A 54 -21.96 -0.19 -26.24
CA HIS A 54 -23.22 0.22 -25.61
C HIS A 54 -22.95 0.43 -24.12
N GLY A 55 -22.98 1.70 -23.70
CA GLY A 55 -22.79 2.07 -22.30
C GLY A 55 -23.95 1.55 -21.43
N ASN A 56 -23.67 0.58 -20.56
CA ASN A 56 -24.59 0.10 -19.55
C ASN A 56 -24.08 0.54 -18.17
N ILE A 57 -24.91 1.28 -17.44
CA ILE A 57 -24.53 1.81 -16.11
C ILE A 57 -24.17 0.70 -15.11
N PRO A 58 -24.94 -0.41 -14.98
CA PRO A 58 -24.59 -1.52 -14.10
C PRO A 58 -23.21 -2.12 -14.39
N ASP A 59 -22.87 -2.34 -15.66
CA ASP A 59 -21.58 -2.92 -16.06
C ASP A 59 -20.42 -1.96 -15.74
N GLY A 60 -20.63 -0.66 -15.97
CA GLY A 60 -19.64 0.36 -15.59
C GLY A 60 -19.37 0.39 -14.08
N VAL A 61 -20.43 0.36 -13.27
CA VAL A 61 -20.31 0.32 -11.81
C VAL A 61 -19.59 -0.97 -11.37
N GLN A 62 -19.92 -2.11 -11.95
CA GLN A 62 -19.26 -3.37 -11.62
C GLN A 62 -17.80 -3.40 -12.05
N ALA A 63 -17.49 -2.84 -13.21
CA ALA A 63 -16.11 -2.70 -13.69
C ALA A 63 -15.23 -1.91 -12.72
N ILE A 64 -15.72 -0.76 -12.25
CA ILE A 64 -15.01 0.07 -11.27
C ILE A 64 -14.84 -0.68 -9.92
N LYS A 65 -15.89 -1.39 -9.46
CA LYS A 65 -15.79 -2.25 -8.26
C LYS A 65 -14.76 -3.37 -8.41
N ASN A 66 -14.61 -3.92 -9.60
CA ASN A 66 -13.60 -4.94 -9.92
C ASN A 66 -12.17 -4.34 -10.03
N GLY A 67 -12.03 -3.01 -9.97
CA GLY A 67 -10.73 -2.31 -9.99
C GLY A 67 -10.35 -1.76 -11.36
N ALA A 68 -11.28 -1.63 -12.32
CA ALA A 68 -11.01 -0.90 -13.55
C ALA A 68 -10.66 0.57 -13.25
N PHE A 69 -9.73 1.11 -14.03
CA PHE A 69 -9.36 2.53 -13.95
C PHE A 69 -10.49 3.41 -14.46
N ASP A 70 -11.08 3.01 -15.58
CA ASP A 70 -12.24 3.70 -16.16
C ASP A 70 -13.05 2.79 -17.12
N TYR A 71 -14.23 3.27 -17.50
CA TYR A 71 -15.17 2.60 -18.38
C TYR A 71 -15.69 3.62 -19.42
N ILE A 72 -15.44 3.40 -20.70
CA ILE A 72 -15.70 4.35 -21.77
C ILE A 72 -16.56 3.73 -22.85
N THR A 73 -17.51 4.51 -23.41
CA THR A 73 -18.28 4.13 -24.58
C THR A 73 -17.50 4.39 -25.87
N LYS A 74 -17.43 3.42 -26.77
CA LYS A 74 -16.86 3.57 -28.12
C LYS A 74 -17.68 4.62 -28.90
N GLY A 75 -16.99 5.60 -29.46
CA GLY A 75 -17.64 6.73 -30.16
C GLY A 75 -17.70 8.02 -29.35
N ASP A 76 -17.47 7.97 -28.05
CA ASP A 76 -17.11 9.17 -27.30
C ASP A 76 -15.77 9.72 -27.80
N ASP A 77 -15.71 11.03 -27.80
CA ASP A 77 -14.66 11.86 -28.35
C ASP A 77 -13.26 11.26 -28.14
N ASN A 78 -12.55 10.91 -29.24
CA ASN A 78 -11.16 10.41 -29.19
C ASN A 78 -10.24 11.34 -28.40
N ASN A 79 -10.60 12.61 -28.23
CA ASN A 79 -9.89 13.59 -27.41
C ASN A 79 -9.89 13.25 -25.92
N LYS A 80 -10.83 12.40 -25.44
CA LYS A 80 -10.90 11.95 -24.03
C LYS A 80 -10.03 10.72 -23.76
N ILE A 81 -9.87 9.86 -24.75
CA ILE A 81 -9.16 8.57 -24.59
C ILE A 81 -7.68 8.78 -24.31
N ILE A 82 -7.01 9.65 -25.07
CA ILE A 82 -5.56 9.89 -24.93
C ILE A 82 -5.21 10.44 -23.53
N PRO A 83 -5.86 11.50 -23.03
CA PRO A 83 -5.62 11.99 -21.67
C PRO A 83 -5.89 10.91 -20.59
N LEU A 84 -6.90 10.07 -20.80
CA LEU A 84 -7.24 9.01 -19.86
C LEU A 84 -6.17 7.92 -19.81
N ILE A 85 -5.68 7.47 -20.98
CA ILE A 85 -4.56 6.53 -21.06
C ILE A 85 -3.32 7.12 -20.37
N SER A 86 -3.01 8.39 -20.61
CA SER A 86 -1.87 9.06 -19.98
C SER A 86 -1.98 9.06 -18.46
N ARG A 87 -3.14 9.35 -17.90
CA ARG A 87 -3.41 9.28 -16.45
C ARG A 87 -3.31 7.85 -15.91
N ALA A 88 -3.81 6.86 -16.65
CA ALA A 88 -3.70 5.45 -16.26
C ALA A 88 -2.24 4.98 -16.25
N VAL A 89 -1.45 5.35 -17.27
CA VAL A 89 0.00 5.06 -17.34
C VAL A 89 0.74 5.71 -16.17
N GLU A 90 0.45 6.98 -15.89
CA GLU A 90 1.06 7.69 -14.75
C GLU A 90 0.77 6.99 -13.43
N LYS A 91 -0.51 6.62 -13.18
CA LYS A 91 -0.91 5.89 -11.98
C LYS A 91 -0.22 4.53 -11.87
N ALA A 92 -0.17 3.74 -12.96
CA ALA A 92 0.51 2.44 -12.98
C ALA A 92 2.00 2.58 -12.62
N ARG A 93 2.69 3.56 -13.22
CA ARG A 93 4.10 3.84 -12.92
C ARG A 93 4.34 4.33 -11.51
N MET A 94 3.43 5.15 -10.96
CA MET A 94 3.49 5.58 -9.56
C MET A 94 3.37 4.37 -8.62
N ASN A 95 2.43 3.45 -8.87
CA ASN A 95 2.25 2.24 -8.07
C ASN A 95 3.51 1.35 -8.09
N VAL A 96 4.09 1.11 -9.27
CA VAL A 96 5.35 0.36 -9.41
C VAL A 96 6.51 1.04 -8.68
N ARG A 97 6.59 2.37 -8.75
CA ARG A 97 7.61 3.14 -8.03
C ARG A 97 7.44 3.04 -6.52
N LEU A 98 6.21 3.15 -6.04
CA LEU A 98 5.87 3.00 -4.62
C LEU A 98 6.27 1.61 -4.12
N GLU A 99 5.89 0.54 -4.83
CA GLU A 99 6.24 -0.83 -4.48
C GLU A 99 7.77 -1.04 -4.41
N LYS A 100 8.52 -0.47 -5.37
CA LYS A 100 9.99 -0.52 -5.35
C LYS A 100 10.59 0.21 -4.14
N LEU A 101 10.01 1.36 -3.76
CA LEU A 101 10.44 2.11 -2.58
C LEU A 101 10.13 1.35 -1.30
N GLU A 102 8.92 0.78 -1.17
CA GLU A 102 8.52 -0.05 -0.04
C GLU A 102 9.46 -1.26 0.13
N LYS A 103 9.75 -1.98 -0.96
CA LYS A 103 10.71 -3.10 -0.96
C LYS A 103 12.10 -2.65 -0.53
N LYS A 104 12.56 -1.50 -1.01
CA LYS A 104 13.88 -0.96 -0.65
C LYS A 104 13.94 -0.60 0.84
N VAL A 105 12.91 0.05 1.36
CA VAL A 105 12.79 0.36 2.79
C VAL A 105 12.78 -0.92 3.62
N GLY A 106 11.97 -1.91 3.26
CA GLY A 106 11.93 -3.21 3.94
C GLY A 106 13.26 -3.94 3.95
N GLN A 107 14.04 -3.88 2.86
CA GLN A 107 15.38 -4.45 2.81
C GLN A 107 16.37 -3.72 3.72
N THR A 108 16.30 -2.39 3.77
CA THR A 108 17.16 -1.56 4.61
C THR A 108 16.94 -1.83 6.10
N TYR A 109 15.71 -2.10 6.50
CA TYR A 109 15.31 -2.33 7.89
C TYR A 109 14.94 -3.81 8.16
N SER A 110 15.55 -4.75 7.43
CA SER A 110 15.38 -6.18 7.68
C SER A 110 16.24 -6.68 8.83
N PHE A 111 15.91 -7.84 9.37
CA PHE A 111 16.77 -8.51 10.36
C PHE A 111 18.17 -8.82 9.82
N ASP A 112 18.33 -8.98 8.49
CA ASP A 112 19.62 -9.22 7.84
C ASP A 112 20.54 -7.99 7.87
N SER A 113 19.97 -6.79 8.11
CA SER A 113 20.76 -5.56 8.29
C SER A 113 21.37 -5.41 9.69
N ILE A 114 20.97 -6.25 10.65
CA ILE A 114 21.50 -6.25 12.01
C ILE A 114 22.84 -6.96 12.04
N LEU A 115 23.91 -6.18 12.19
CA LEU A 115 25.27 -6.70 12.16
C LEU A 115 25.70 -7.19 13.55
N GLY A 116 26.29 -8.39 13.62
CA GLY A 116 26.89 -8.96 14.82
C GLY A 116 26.76 -10.48 14.86
N GLU A 117 27.74 -11.10 15.52
CA GLU A 117 27.84 -12.57 15.56
C GLU A 117 27.68 -13.16 16.97
N SER A 118 27.49 -12.32 17.99
CA SER A 118 27.34 -12.81 19.36
C SER A 118 26.10 -13.70 19.50
N LYS A 119 26.21 -14.73 20.32
CA LYS A 119 25.08 -15.65 20.59
C LYS A 119 23.86 -14.90 21.11
N VAL A 120 24.07 -13.96 22.02
CA VAL A 120 22.98 -13.13 22.62
C VAL A 120 22.23 -12.35 21.55
N LEU A 121 22.95 -11.76 20.57
CA LEU A 121 22.31 -11.04 19.47
C LEU A 121 21.53 -11.99 18.56
N LYS A 122 22.10 -13.16 18.21
CA LYS A 122 21.41 -14.16 17.37
C LYS A 122 20.14 -14.69 18.05
N ASP A 123 20.19 -14.92 19.36
CA ASP A 123 19.03 -15.34 20.14
C ASP A 123 17.95 -14.23 20.17
N ALA A 124 18.35 -12.96 20.36
CA ALA A 124 17.45 -11.82 20.31
C ALA A 124 16.80 -11.63 18.93
N VAL A 125 17.56 -11.74 17.83
CA VAL A 125 17.05 -11.70 16.46
C VAL A 125 16.06 -12.84 16.22
N SER A 126 16.38 -14.07 16.62
CA SER A 126 15.49 -15.22 16.48
C SER A 126 14.15 -15.03 17.21
N LEU A 127 14.20 -14.45 18.42
CA LEU A 127 13.00 -14.13 19.19
C LEU A 127 12.18 -13.03 18.50
N ALA A 128 12.84 -11.95 18.07
CA ALA A 128 12.19 -10.86 17.36
C ALA A 128 11.53 -11.31 16.06
N GLN A 129 12.16 -12.21 15.29
CA GLN A 129 11.56 -12.82 14.09
C GLN A 129 10.28 -13.62 14.42
N LYS A 130 10.27 -14.37 15.52
CA LYS A 130 9.08 -15.13 15.94
C LYS A 130 7.91 -14.23 16.31
N VAL A 131 8.19 -13.12 17.01
CA VAL A 131 7.12 -12.21 17.47
C VAL A 131 6.63 -11.26 16.37
N SER A 132 7.44 -10.98 15.33
CA SER A 132 7.06 -10.07 14.24
C SER A 132 5.79 -10.50 13.48
N GLY A 133 5.51 -11.81 13.41
CA GLY A 133 4.29 -12.36 12.80
C GLY A 133 3.03 -12.25 13.67
N THR A 134 3.17 -11.78 14.91
CA THR A 134 2.08 -11.70 15.90
C THR A 134 1.71 -10.24 16.20
N ASP A 135 0.59 -10.03 16.91
CA ASP A 135 0.14 -8.69 17.34
C ASP A 135 0.46 -8.40 18.83
N VAL A 136 1.36 -9.15 19.43
CA VAL A 136 1.75 -8.95 20.83
C VAL A 136 2.62 -7.70 21.00
N PRO A 137 2.46 -6.93 22.09
CA PRO A 137 3.35 -5.84 22.42
C PRO A 137 4.78 -6.35 22.67
N VAL A 138 5.78 -5.64 22.15
CA VAL A 138 7.19 -5.98 22.31
C VAL A 138 7.91 -4.89 23.11
N LEU A 139 8.57 -5.27 24.22
CA LEU A 139 9.43 -4.39 24.99
C LEU A 139 10.90 -4.69 24.66
N LEU A 140 11.61 -3.69 24.12
CA LEU A 140 13.05 -3.75 23.86
C LEU A 140 13.81 -3.02 24.96
N THR A 141 14.66 -3.72 25.69
CA THR A 141 15.51 -3.16 26.76
C THR A 141 16.98 -3.24 26.37
N GLY A 142 17.77 -2.32 26.87
CA GLY A 142 19.21 -2.25 26.62
C GLY A 142 19.76 -0.83 26.81
N GLU A 143 21.07 -0.69 26.86
CA GLU A 143 21.76 0.59 26.99
C GLU A 143 21.55 1.49 25.78
N THR A 144 21.84 2.78 25.91
CA THR A 144 21.80 3.73 24.79
C THR A 144 22.82 3.31 23.73
N GLY A 145 22.43 3.38 22.45
CA GLY A 145 23.29 3.00 21.33
C GLY A 145 23.32 1.52 20.97
N THR A 146 22.59 0.64 21.68
CA THR A 146 22.58 -0.83 21.40
C THR A 146 21.72 -1.23 20.20
N GLY A 147 21.13 -0.26 19.46
CA GLY A 147 20.36 -0.57 18.24
C GLY A 147 18.89 -0.95 18.47
N LYS A 148 18.30 -0.62 19.63
CA LYS A 148 16.86 -0.90 19.91
C LYS A 148 15.91 -0.40 18.81
N GLU A 149 16.19 0.77 18.25
CA GLU A 149 15.39 1.33 17.16
C GLU A 149 15.49 0.49 15.88
N VAL A 150 16.71 -0.01 15.57
CA VAL A 150 16.92 -0.91 14.42
C VAL A 150 16.11 -2.19 14.60
N PHE A 151 16.08 -2.76 15.81
CA PHE A 151 15.23 -3.92 16.12
C PHE A 151 13.75 -3.61 15.98
N ALA A 152 13.28 -2.47 16.48
CA ALA A 152 11.88 -2.06 16.37
C ALA A 152 11.45 -1.93 14.89
N GLN A 153 12.29 -1.30 14.07
CA GLN A 153 12.08 -1.18 12.63
C GLN A 153 12.09 -2.55 11.94
N ALA A 154 13.05 -3.42 12.27
CA ALA A 154 13.13 -4.77 11.70
C ALA A 154 11.89 -5.61 12.04
N ILE A 155 11.38 -5.53 13.26
CA ILE A 155 10.12 -6.17 13.68
C ILE A 155 8.95 -5.63 12.87
N HIS A 156 8.83 -4.30 12.74
CA HIS A 156 7.75 -3.67 11.99
C HIS A 156 7.75 -4.08 10.51
N TYR A 157 8.87 -3.92 9.81
CA TYR A 157 8.97 -4.25 8.38
C TYR A 157 8.94 -5.74 8.07
N SER A 158 9.11 -6.61 9.06
CA SER A 158 8.91 -8.05 8.95
C SER A 158 7.52 -8.51 9.40
N SER A 159 6.65 -7.60 9.84
CA SER A 159 5.31 -7.91 10.32
C SER A 159 4.24 -7.85 9.21
N LYS A 160 3.02 -8.25 9.54
CA LYS A 160 1.84 -8.07 8.67
C LYS A 160 1.54 -6.58 8.39
N ARG A 161 2.11 -5.66 9.18
CA ARG A 161 1.94 -4.20 9.07
C ARG A 161 3.09 -3.53 8.33
N ALA A 162 3.97 -4.27 7.66
CA ALA A 162 5.15 -3.77 6.96
C ALA A 162 4.87 -2.65 5.93
N ARG A 163 3.64 -2.60 5.40
CA ARG A 163 3.19 -1.55 4.46
C ARG A 163 2.57 -0.33 5.14
N GLN A 164 2.42 -0.36 6.46
CA GLN A 164 1.90 0.77 7.23
C GLN A 164 3.06 1.64 7.72
N ASN A 165 2.76 2.89 8.08
CA ASN A 165 3.77 3.80 8.59
C ASN A 165 4.35 3.31 9.91
N PHE A 166 5.68 3.29 10.02
CA PHE A 166 6.37 3.16 11.30
C PHE A 166 6.45 4.54 11.97
N VAL A 167 5.79 4.71 13.10
CA VAL A 167 5.77 5.98 13.83
C VAL A 167 6.65 5.84 15.07
N ALA A 168 7.79 6.52 15.07
CA ALA A 168 8.68 6.59 16.23
C ALA A 168 8.35 7.82 17.08
N VAL A 169 8.15 7.62 18.37
CA VAL A 169 7.87 8.70 19.33
C VAL A 169 8.94 8.71 20.41
N ASN A 170 9.68 9.81 20.50
CA ASN A 170 10.60 10.01 21.60
C ASN A 170 9.89 10.71 22.77
N CYS A 171 9.39 9.92 23.71
CA CYS A 171 8.65 10.45 24.87
C CYS A 171 9.47 11.41 25.74
N SER A 172 10.80 11.31 25.75
CA SER A 172 11.66 12.21 26.52
C SER A 172 11.81 13.61 25.92
N SER A 173 11.42 13.79 24.66
CA SER A 173 11.48 15.08 23.96
C SER A 173 10.32 16.02 24.30
N PHE A 174 9.31 15.53 25.02
CA PHE A 174 8.11 16.28 25.36
C PHE A 174 8.02 16.54 26.87
N SER A 175 7.48 17.69 27.28
CA SER A 175 6.99 17.84 28.65
C SER A 175 5.82 16.87 28.88
N LYS A 176 5.55 16.53 30.15
CA LYS A 176 4.49 15.56 30.49
C LYS A 176 3.13 15.97 29.92
N GLU A 177 2.78 17.24 29.99
CA GLU A 177 1.50 17.79 29.51
C GLU A 177 1.43 17.75 27.96
N LEU A 178 2.54 18.04 27.28
CA LEU A 178 2.60 17.98 25.82
C LEU A 178 2.59 16.54 25.30
N LEU A 179 3.20 15.59 26.02
CA LEU A 179 3.23 14.18 25.63
C LEU A 179 1.81 13.60 25.52
N GLU A 180 0.95 13.86 26.52
CA GLU A 180 -0.44 13.40 26.48
C GLU A 180 -1.18 13.99 25.28
N SER A 181 -1.01 15.29 25.01
CA SER A 181 -1.59 15.98 23.87
C SER A 181 -1.10 15.46 22.52
N GLU A 182 0.20 15.14 22.40
CA GLU A 182 0.76 14.56 21.16
C GLU A 182 0.27 13.12 20.95
N MET A 183 0.22 12.32 21.99
CA MET A 183 -0.18 10.91 21.88
C MET A 183 -1.67 10.73 21.63
N PHE A 184 -2.53 11.43 22.39
CA PHE A 184 -3.98 11.22 22.39
C PHE A 184 -4.77 12.33 21.69
N GLY A 185 -4.12 13.46 21.38
CA GLY A 185 -4.77 14.62 20.79
C GLY A 185 -5.48 15.49 21.84
N HIS A 186 -6.05 16.59 21.40
CA HIS A 186 -6.80 17.49 22.26
C HIS A 186 -7.89 18.26 21.46
N LYS A 187 -8.87 18.74 22.18
CA LYS A 187 -9.88 19.67 21.66
C LYS A 187 -9.43 21.11 21.89
N ALA A 188 -9.86 22.02 21.02
CA ALA A 188 -9.65 23.45 21.20
C ALA A 188 -10.17 23.89 22.56
N GLY A 189 -9.36 24.67 23.29
CA GLY A 189 -9.69 25.20 24.62
C GLY A 189 -9.45 24.24 25.79
N SER A 190 -8.90 23.04 25.60
CA SER A 190 -8.64 22.07 26.68
C SER A 190 -7.50 22.51 27.63
N PHE A 191 -6.57 23.33 27.17
CA PHE A 191 -5.51 23.93 27.98
C PHE A 191 -5.07 25.28 27.37
N THR A 192 -4.30 26.08 28.13
CA THR A 192 -3.76 27.35 27.67
C THR A 192 -2.82 27.14 26.48
N GLY A 193 -3.24 27.55 25.29
CA GLY A 193 -2.51 27.35 24.03
C GLY A 193 -3.15 26.36 23.07
N ALA A 194 -4.19 25.64 23.47
CA ALA A 194 -4.98 24.77 22.59
C ALA A 194 -5.90 25.57 21.67
N LEU A 195 -5.38 26.17 20.61
CA LEU A 195 -6.12 27.04 19.70
C LEU A 195 -7.00 26.29 18.71
N LYS A 196 -6.69 25.00 18.43
CA LYS A 196 -7.41 24.17 17.45
C LYS A 196 -7.48 22.73 17.95
N ASP A 197 -8.44 21.99 17.43
CA ASP A 197 -8.48 20.53 17.60
C ASP A 197 -7.21 19.91 16.99
N LYS A 198 -6.57 19.00 17.69
CA LYS A 198 -5.42 18.23 17.21
C LYS A 198 -5.67 16.73 17.41
N LYS A 199 -5.46 15.96 16.36
CA LYS A 199 -5.47 14.51 16.44
C LYS A 199 -4.20 14.02 17.10
N GLY A 200 -4.31 12.97 17.90
CA GLY A 200 -3.15 12.33 18.52
C GLY A 200 -2.47 11.35 17.58
N LEU A 201 -1.20 11.06 17.86
CA LEU A 201 -0.43 10.08 17.10
C LEU A 201 -1.09 8.70 17.08
N PHE A 202 -1.75 8.27 18.15
CA PHE A 202 -2.51 7.02 18.16
C PHE A 202 -3.71 7.02 17.20
N GLU A 203 -4.33 8.16 16.95
CA GLU A 203 -5.39 8.29 15.98
C GLU A 203 -4.84 8.34 14.54
N GLU A 204 -3.66 8.95 14.34
CA GLU A 204 -2.98 9.03 13.03
C GLU A 204 -2.35 7.70 12.59
N ILE A 205 -1.81 6.91 13.52
CA ILE A 205 -1.30 5.55 13.27
C ILE A 205 -2.38 4.66 12.67
N GLY A 206 -3.60 5.18 12.65
CA GLY A 206 -4.72 4.56 12.02
C GLY A 206 -5.22 3.38 12.80
N ARG A 207 -6.30 3.62 13.56
CA ARG A 207 -7.27 2.60 13.97
C ARG A 207 -6.64 1.23 14.23
N ALA A 208 -5.55 1.21 14.96
CA ALA A 208 -5.17 0.01 15.66
C ALA A 208 -6.34 -0.25 16.61
N HIS A 209 -7.15 -1.25 16.30
CA HIS A 209 -8.10 -1.74 17.26
C HIS A 209 -7.29 -2.18 18.47
N VAL A 210 -7.44 -1.43 19.56
CA VAL A 210 -7.05 -1.86 20.88
C VAL A 210 -7.95 -3.03 21.26
#